data_6416bcbd2db72b1163a740b5979ec561
#
_entry.id   6416bcbd2db72b1163a740b5979ec561
#
_cell.length_a   1.000
_cell.length_b   1.000
_cell.length_c   1.000
_cell.angle_alpha   90.00
_cell.angle_beta   90.00
_cell.angle_gamma   90.00
#
_symmetry.space_group_name_H-M   'P 1'
#
loop_
_entity.id
_entity.type
_entity.pdbx_description
1 polymer ?
#
loop_
_entity_poly.entity_id
_entity_poly.type
_entity_poly.pdbx_seq_one_letter_code
_entity_poly.pdbx_strand_id
1 'polypeptide(L)'
;VQVYCFDPIPEIFAVLEENSQLHGKGNLHVLPYGVSSTDTTATFTYFPNTPALSTAHPEQWDQNPGAFKEAVKSTMKNPPESMRWMRWIPTMFSGLIANYLVKGRHTVTCKLTTIAEVINTHKLDRIDLMKNDCEGAEWDTLMGIGDEHWDKIKSMVIEVHDEDGRLDQVKHLLGSHGFTRQVVEQEEGLENSKMYNLFALR
;
A
#
# COMPACT_ATOMS: atom_id res chain seq x y z
N VAL A 1 13.32 -14.30 -12.36
CA VAL A 1 12.33 -13.88 -11.35
C VAL A 1 11.09 -13.42 -12.09
N GLN A 2 9.90 -13.91 -11.71
CA GLN A 2 8.61 -13.38 -12.14
C GLN A 2 8.09 -12.43 -11.04
N VAL A 3 7.51 -11.30 -11.44
CA VAL A 3 6.97 -10.30 -10.51
C VAL A 3 5.50 -10.07 -10.87
N TYR A 4 4.65 -10.11 -9.87
CA TYR A 4 3.22 -9.80 -9.99
C TYR A 4 2.92 -8.53 -9.20
N CYS A 5 2.38 -7.53 -9.87
CA CYS A 5 2.02 -6.24 -9.29
C CYS A 5 0.52 -6.00 -9.45
N PHE A 6 -0.09 -5.40 -8.45
CA PHE A 6 -1.52 -5.15 -8.40
C PHE A 6 -1.77 -3.66 -8.18
N ASP A 7 -2.68 -3.09 -8.95
CA ASP A 7 -3.26 -1.79 -8.64
C ASP A 7 -4.71 -1.78 -9.11
N PRO A 8 -5.67 -1.52 -8.22
CA PRO A 8 -7.08 -1.55 -8.55
C PRO A 8 -7.56 -0.29 -9.28
N ILE A 9 -6.85 0.84 -9.18
CA ILE A 9 -7.30 2.13 -9.69
C ILE A 9 -6.90 2.25 -11.17
N PRO A 10 -7.86 2.40 -12.11
CA PRO A 10 -7.57 2.37 -13.54
C PRO A 10 -6.51 3.36 -14.00
N GLU A 11 -6.50 4.57 -13.44
CA GLU A 11 -5.56 5.63 -13.80
C GLU A 11 -4.14 5.30 -13.37
N ILE A 12 -3.98 4.67 -12.18
CA ILE A 12 -2.66 4.23 -11.69
C ILE A 12 -2.23 2.98 -12.44
N PHE A 13 -3.16 2.04 -12.65
CA PHE A 13 -2.89 0.83 -13.42
C PHE A 13 -2.38 1.14 -14.84
N ALA A 14 -2.94 2.13 -15.52
CA ALA A 14 -2.50 2.51 -16.87
C ALA A 14 -1.01 2.93 -16.87
N VAL A 15 -0.56 3.66 -15.86
CA VAL A 15 0.86 4.04 -15.71
C VAL A 15 1.72 2.83 -15.36
N LEU A 16 1.23 1.93 -14.51
CA LEU A 16 1.93 0.70 -14.16
C LEU A 16 2.08 -0.21 -15.38
N GLU A 17 1.06 -0.32 -16.23
CA GLU A 17 1.08 -1.09 -17.46
C GLU A 17 2.10 -0.52 -18.47
N GLU A 18 2.11 0.80 -18.67
CA GLU A 18 3.10 1.47 -19.52
C GLU A 18 4.53 1.23 -19.02
N ASN A 19 4.77 1.39 -17.72
CA ASN A 19 6.08 1.10 -17.12
C ASN A 19 6.49 -0.37 -17.28
N SER A 20 5.53 -1.29 -17.17
CA SER A 20 5.77 -2.71 -17.41
C SER A 20 6.21 -3.01 -18.84
N GLN A 21 5.58 -2.37 -19.81
CA GLN A 21 5.96 -2.51 -21.23
C GLN A 21 7.36 -1.94 -21.52
N LEU A 22 7.70 -0.81 -20.89
CA LEU A 22 8.99 -0.13 -21.08
C LEU A 22 10.14 -0.85 -20.38
N HIS A 23 9.92 -1.43 -19.20
CA HIS A 23 10.98 -1.92 -18.32
C HIS A 23 10.86 -3.40 -17.94
N GLY A 24 9.72 -4.02 -18.13
CA GLY A 24 9.37 -5.33 -17.56
C GLY A 24 10.03 -6.54 -18.22
N LYS A 25 10.69 -6.41 -19.37
CA LYS A 25 11.40 -7.50 -20.08
C LYS A 25 10.62 -8.83 -20.15
N GLY A 26 9.27 -8.80 -20.09
CA GLY A 26 8.40 -9.98 -20.13
C GLY A 26 8.28 -10.77 -18.83
N ASN A 27 8.84 -10.28 -17.73
CA ASN A 27 8.78 -10.94 -16.41
C ASN A 27 7.98 -10.14 -15.35
N LEU A 28 7.36 -9.05 -15.75
CA LEU A 28 6.52 -8.21 -14.91
C LEU A 28 5.05 -8.35 -15.36
N HIS A 29 4.23 -8.92 -14.50
CA HIS A 29 2.81 -9.13 -14.71
C HIS A 29 2.05 -8.09 -13.90
N VAL A 30 1.35 -7.19 -14.57
CA VAL A 30 0.54 -6.15 -13.93
C VAL A 30 -0.93 -6.52 -14.03
N LEU A 31 -1.67 -6.36 -12.94
CA LEU A 31 -3.02 -6.89 -12.79
C LEU A 31 -3.96 -5.77 -12.32
N PRO A 32 -5.09 -5.53 -13.05
CA PRO A 32 -5.99 -4.39 -12.83
C PRO A 32 -7.00 -4.63 -11.70
N TYR A 33 -6.54 -5.13 -10.58
CA TYR A 33 -7.37 -5.36 -9.39
C TYR A 33 -6.54 -5.28 -8.12
N GLY A 34 -7.20 -5.00 -7.01
CA GLY A 34 -6.58 -5.04 -5.69
C GLY A 34 -6.67 -6.41 -5.05
N VAL A 35 -6.08 -6.56 -3.87
CA VAL A 35 -6.09 -7.79 -3.09
C VAL A 35 -6.83 -7.57 -1.77
N SER A 36 -7.64 -8.55 -1.36
CA SER A 36 -8.46 -8.50 -0.16
C SER A 36 -8.74 -9.91 0.38
N SER A 37 -9.56 -10.00 1.42
CA SER A 37 -9.98 -11.28 2.02
C SER A 37 -10.97 -12.06 1.17
N THR A 38 -11.68 -11.41 0.23
CA THR A 38 -12.70 -12.02 -0.62
C THR A 38 -12.71 -11.40 -2.01
N ASP A 39 -13.21 -12.16 -3.01
CA ASP A 39 -13.57 -11.61 -4.32
C ASP A 39 -14.77 -10.66 -4.19
N THR A 40 -14.54 -9.38 -4.49
CA THR A 40 -15.54 -8.33 -4.33
C THR A 40 -15.21 -7.11 -5.16
N THR A 41 -15.93 -6.02 -4.94
CA THR A 41 -15.60 -4.68 -5.43
C THR A 41 -15.55 -3.72 -4.25
N ALA A 42 -14.65 -2.74 -4.31
CA ALA A 42 -14.59 -1.64 -3.37
C ALA A 42 -14.57 -0.29 -4.10
N THR A 43 -15.01 0.75 -3.41
CA THR A 43 -14.96 2.11 -3.92
C THR A 43 -13.73 2.80 -3.35
N PHE A 44 -12.87 3.26 -4.26
CA PHE A 44 -11.67 4.03 -3.91
C PHE A 44 -11.90 5.51 -4.20
N THR A 45 -11.29 6.35 -3.40
CA THR A 45 -11.15 7.79 -3.71
C THR A 45 -9.80 8.00 -4.38
N TYR A 46 -9.83 8.39 -5.64
CA TYR A 46 -8.63 8.70 -6.42
C TYR A 46 -8.31 10.19 -6.36
N PHE A 47 -7.04 10.52 -6.17
CA PHE A 47 -6.51 11.89 -6.10
C PHE A 47 -5.58 12.15 -7.29
N PRO A 48 -6.04 12.80 -8.38
CA PRO A 48 -5.25 12.97 -9.60
C PRO A 48 -3.92 13.70 -9.41
N ASN A 49 -3.87 14.65 -8.47
CA ASN A 49 -2.66 15.45 -8.22
C ASN A 49 -1.71 14.82 -7.18
N THR A 50 -2.14 13.73 -6.53
CA THR A 50 -1.33 12.97 -5.56
C THR A 50 -1.82 11.53 -5.48
N PRO A 51 -1.58 10.71 -6.52
CA PRO A 51 -2.09 9.33 -6.62
C PRO A 51 -1.71 8.46 -5.42
N ALA A 52 -0.57 8.70 -4.79
CA ALA A 52 -0.12 7.98 -3.60
C ALA A 52 -1.05 8.11 -2.37
N LEU A 53 -1.94 9.10 -2.34
CA LEU A 53 -2.94 9.24 -1.27
C LEU A 53 -4.28 8.57 -1.61
N SER A 54 -4.37 7.87 -2.74
CA SER A 54 -5.61 7.23 -3.16
C SER A 54 -5.89 6.02 -2.28
N THR A 55 -7.12 5.94 -1.72
CA THR A 55 -7.45 4.98 -0.66
C THR A 55 -8.89 4.51 -0.75
N ALA A 56 -9.15 3.30 -0.23
CA ALA A 56 -10.50 2.81 0.03
C ALA A 56 -11.10 3.41 1.34
N HIS A 57 -10.28 4.09 2.15
CA HIS A 57 -10.67 4.65 3.46
C HIS A 57 -10.56 6.18 3.49
N PRO A 58 -11.32 6.93 2.65
CA PRO A 58 -11.23 8.38 2.55
C PRO A 58 -11.65 9.12 3.83
N GLU A 59 -12.39 8.46 4.73
CA GLU A 59 -12.82 9.00 6.02
C GLU A 59 -11.64 9.44 6.90
N GLN A 60 -10.48 8.83 6.79
CA GLN A 60 -9.26 9.21 7.51
C GLN A 60 -8.84 10.63 7.18
N TRP A 61 -9.05 11.07 5.93
CA TRP A 61 -8.73 12.42 5.47
C TRP A 61 -9.88 13.41 5.70
N ASP A 62 -11.12 12.94 5.59
CA ASP A 62 -12.30 13.78 5.69
C ASP A 62 -12.61 14.15 7.17
N GLN A 63 -12.27 13.28 8.13
CA GLN A 63 -12.48 13.55 9.56
C GLN A 63 -11.51 14.59 10.12
N ASN A 64 -10.35 14.80 9.53
CA ASN A 64 -9.39 15.79 10.01
C ASN A 64 -8.71 16.57 8.86
N PRO A 65 -9.42 17.48 8.18
CA PRO A 65 -8.85 18.31 7.11
C PRO A 65 -7.66 19.16 7.55
N GLY A 66 -7.59 19.48 8.84
CA GLY A 66 -6.47 20.21 9.42
C GLY A 66 -5.18 19.39 9.46
N ALA A 67 -5.28 18.10 9.73
CA ALA A 67 -4.12 17.20 9.79
C ALA A 67 -3.42 17.11 8.43
N PHE A 68 -4.16 17.00 7.32
CA PHE A 68 -3.59 16.99 5.99
C PHE A 68 -2.79 18.28 5.69
N LYS A 69 -3.35 19.44 6.01
CA LYS A 69 -2.65 20.72 5.85
C LYS A 69 -1.38 20.80 6.70
N GLU A 70 -1.43 20.31 7.93
CA GLU A 70 -0.24 20.28 8.81
C GLU A 70 0.79 19.26 8.32
N ALA A 71 0.40 18.12 7.76
CA ALA A 71 1.29 17.17 7.11
C ALA A 71 2.01 17.81 5.91
N VAL A 72 1.27 18.48 5.02
CA VAL A 72 1.85 19.24 3.89
C VAL A 72 2.85 20.29 4.40
N LYS A 73 2.50 21.03 5.45
CA LYS A 73 3.36 22.05 6.05
C LYS A 73 4.63 21.44 6.69
N SER A 74 4.52 20.28 7.29
CA SER A 74 5.66 19.53 7.85
C SER A 74 6.59 19.09 6.72
N THR A 75 6.07 18.51 5.66
CA THR A 75 6.84 18.12 4.47
C THR A 75 7.54 19.32 3.81
N MET A 76 6.89 20.49 3.76
CA MET A 76 7.54 21.71 3.26
C MET A 76 8.73 22.16 4.11
N LYS A 77 8.67 21.92 5.43
CA LYS A 77 9.78 22.27 6.35
C LYS A 77 10.93 21.29 6.24
N ASN A 78 10.63 20.00 6.16
CA ASN A 78 11.57 18.89 6.11
C ASN A 78 11.27 18.00 4.89
N PRO A 79 11.48 18.50 3.66
CA PRO A 79 11.15 17.74 2.47
C PRO A 79 12.14 16.60 2.26
N PRO A 80 11.67 15.45 1.74
CA PRO A 80 12.55 14.38 1.30
C PRO A 80 13.51 14.87 0.20
N GLU A 81 14.59 14.15 -0.05
CA GLU A 81 15.63 14.58 -1.00
C GLU A 81 15.10 14.94 -2.38
N SER A 82 14.15 14.13 -2.89
CA SER A 82 13.51 14.37 -4.18
C SER A 82 12.69 15.66 -4.26
N MET A 83 12.30 16.22 -3.11
CA MET A 83 11.46 17.42 -3.00
C MET A 83 12.16 18.58 -2.29
N ARG A 84 13.51 18.59 -2.20
CA ARG A 84 14.30 19.63 -1.49
C ARG A 84 14.00 21.05 -1.95
N TRP A 85 13.55 21.22 -3.19
CA TRP A 85 13.10 22.51 -3.74
C TRP A 85 11.91 23.11 -2.97
N MET A 86 11.09 22.30 -2.27
CA MET A 86 9.96 22.78 -1.45
C MET A 86 10.40 23.68 -0.28
N ARG A 87 11.66 23.58 0.16
CA ARG A 87 12.23 24.44 1.23
C ARG A 87 12.19 25.93 0.87
N TRP A 88 12.17 26.24 -0.42
CA TRP A 88 12.11 27.64 -0.92
C TRP A 88 10.68 28.20 -0.94
N ILE A 89 9.66 27.38 -0.74
CA ILE A 89 8.27 27.80 -0.73
C ILE A 89 7.89 28.23 0.71
N PRO A 90 7.43 29.47 0.92
CA PRO A 90 6.96 29.88 2.26
C PRO A 90 5.79 29.00 2.74
N THR A 91 5.86 28.53 3.98
CA THR A 91 4.86 27.62 4.58
C THR A 91 3.45 28.22 4.67
N MET A 92 3.30 29.55 4.53
CA MET A 92 2.00 30.19 4.41
C MET A 92 1.16 29.69 3.23
N PHE A 93 1.81 29.13 2.17
CA PHE A 93 1.14 28.54 1.02
C PHE A 93 0.69 27.08 1.23
N SER A 94 0.98 26.47 2.39
CA SER A 94 0.63 25.07 2.67
C SER A 94 -0.86 24.77 2.44
N GLY A 95 -1.76 25.71 2.77
CA GLY A 95 -3.19 25.54 2.54
C GLY A 95 -3.58 25.53 1.06
N LEU A 96 -2.92 26.36 0.23
CA LEU A 96 -3.15 26.36 -1.22
C LEU A 96 -2.62 25.08 -1.85
N ILE A 97 -1.45 24.60 -1.42
CA ILE A 97 -0.87 23.34 -1.88
C ILE A 97 -1.77 22.17 -1.47
N ALA A 98 -2.18 22.09 -0.20
CA ALA A 98 -3.10 21.05 0.26
C ALA A 98 -4.40 21.01 -0.55
N ASN A 99 -5.02 22.17 -0.79
CA ASN A 99 -6.22 22.25 -1.62
C ASN A 99 -5.99 21.82 -3.08
N TYR A 100 -4.81 22.13 -3.64
CA TYR A 100 -4.44 21.68 -4.98
C TYR A 100 -4.27 20.15 -5.03
N LEU A 101 -3.60 19.57 -4.05
CA LEU A 101 -3.34 18.12 -4.00
C LEU A 101 -4.64 17.29 -3.96
N VAL A 102 -5.66 17.77 -3.26
CA VAL A 102 -6.96 17.06 -3.17
C VAL A 102 -7.96 17.48 -4.27
N LYS A 103 -7.59 18.44 -5.13
CA LYS A 103 -8.48 18.93 -6.17
C LYS A 103 -8.73 17.87 -7.24
N GLY A 104 -9.99 17.77 -7.66
CA GLY A 104 -10.40 16.83 -8.71
C GLY A 104 -10.54 15.39 -8.22
N ARG A 105 -10.48 15.15 -6.89
CA ARG A 105 -10.75 13.82 -6.33
C ARG A 105 -12.11 13.31 -6.80
N HIS A 106 -12.17 12.04 -7.11
CA HIS A 106 -13.40 11.36 -7.48
C HIS A 106 -13.34 9.90 -7.06
N THR A 107 -14.49 9.25 -7.05
CA THR A 107 -14.59 7.85 -6.65
C THR A 107 -14.56 6.94 -7.87
N VAL A 108 -13.86 5.81 -7.74
CA VAL A 108 -13.81 4.73 -8.73
C VAL A 108 -14.17 3.40 -8.05
N THR A 109 -14.97 2.59 -8.72
CA THR A 109 -15.27 1.23 -8.24
C THR A 109 -14.28 0.27 -8.86
N CYS A 110 -13.54 -0.45 -8.01
CA CYS A 110 -12.46 -1.32 -8.40
C CYS A 110 -12.74 -2.77 -8.00
N LYS A 111 -12.27 -3.72 -8.81
CA LYS A 111 -12.32 -5.14 -8.49
C LYS A 111 -11.26 -5.49 -7.47
N LEU A 112 -11.62 -6.32 -6.49
CA LEU A 112 -10.71 -6.96 -5.55
C LEU A 112 -10.76 -8.47 -5.73
N THR A 113 -9.64 -9.15 -5.48
CA THR A 113 -9.52 -10.60 -5.48
C THR A 113 -8.75 -11.06 -4.25
N THR A 114 -8.49 -12.36 -4.12
CA THR A 114 -7.70 -12.93 -3.02
C THR A 114 -6.32 -13.37 -3.50
N ILE A 115 -5.35 -13.45 -2.58
CA ILE A 115 -4.03 -14.06 -2.89
C ILE A 115 -4.20 -15.53 -3.29
N ALA A 116 -5.15 -16.23 -2.67
CA ALA A 116 -5.48 -17.62 -3.04
C ALA A 116 -5.88 -17.73 -4.51
N GLU A 117 -6.76 -16.84 -5.00
CA GLU A 117 -7.19 -16.84 -6.40
C GLU A 117 -6.04 -16.52 -7.35
N VAL A 118 -5.17 -15.57 -6.98
CA VAL A 118 -3.94 -15.25 -7.75
C VAL A 118 -3.03 -16.47 -7.86
N ILE A 119 -2.75 -17.15 -6.76
CA ILE A 119 -1.93 -18.36 -6.71
C ILE A 119 -2.52 -19.46 -7.61
N ASN A 120 -3.82 -19.67 -7.55
CA ASN A 120 -4.51 -20.69 -8.32
C ASN A 120 -4.55 -20.36 -9.82
N THR A 121 -4.93 -19.13 -10.18
CA THR A 121 -5.04 -18.67 -11.58
C THR A 121 -3.69 -18.70 -12.27
N HIS A 122 -2.64 -18.25 -11.62
CA HIS A 122 -1.29 -18.20 -12.18
C HIS A 122 -0.45 -19.45 -11.89
N LYS A 123 -1.04 -20.45 -11.20
CA LYS A 123 -0.41 -21.74 -10.85
C LYS A 123 0.94 -21.53 -10.16
N LEU A 124 0.97 -20.64 -9.16
CA LEU A 124 2.20 -20.35 -8.44
C LEU A 124 2.49 -21.46 -7.43
N ASP A 125 3.62 -22.14 -7.63
CA ASP A 125 4.09 -23.16 -6.70
C ASP A 125 4.87 -22.57 -5.54
N ARG A 126 5.44 -21.38 -5.72
CA ARG A 126 6.29 -20.71 -4.76
C ARG A 126 6.25 -19.19 -4.93
N ILE A 127 6.23 -18.49 -3.81
CA ILE A 127 6.40 -17.04 -3.71
C ILE A 127 7.62 -16.79 -2.81
N ASP A 128 8.70 -16.29 -3.42
CA ASP A 128 9.94 -16.02 -2.68
C ASP A 128 9.78 -14.82 -1.76
N LEU A 129 9.14 -13.76 -2.23
CA LEU A 129 8.86 -12.55 -1.48
C LEU A 129 7.47 -12.02 -1.84
N MET A 130 6.68 -11.71 -0.82
CA MET A 130 5.43 -10.97 -0.92
C MET A 130 5.60 -9.62 -0.20
N LYS A 131 5.49 -8.50 -0.93
CA LYS A 131 5.33 -7.18 -0.33
C LYS A 131 3.84 -6.88 -0.20
N ASN A 132 3.40 -6.51 0.98
CA ASN A 132 2.04 -6.13 1.30
C ASN A 132 2.03 -4.70 1.88
N ASP A 133 1.61 -3.76 1.07
CA ASP A 133 1.58 -2.33 1.33
C ASP A 133 0.32 -1.80 0.63
N CYS A 134 -0.79 -1.91 1.33
CA CYS A 134 -2.15 -1.73 0.79
C CYS A 134 -2.91 -0.59 1.47
N GLU A 135 -2.18 0.36 2.08
CA GLU A 135 -2.75 1.60 2.66
C GLU A 135 -3.94 1.33 3.61
N GLY A 136 -3.74 0.39 4.56
CA GLY A 136 -4.72 0.01 5.58
C GLY A 136 -5.51 -1.29 5.30
N ALA A 137 -5.32 -1.93 4.14
CA ALA A 137 -5.95 -3.20 3.80
C ALA A 137 -5.03 -4.43 3.97
N GLU A 138 -3.91 -4.28 4.67
CA GLU A 138 -2.88 -5.31 4.83
C GLU A 138 -3.43 -6.57 5.51
N TRP A 139 -4.27 -6.38 6.52
CA TRP A 139 -4.91 -7.49 7.22
C TRP A 139 -5.83 -8.31 6.31
N ASP A 140 -6.67 -7.62 5.54
CA ASP A 140 -7.59 -8.28 4.60
C ASP A 140 -6.84 -9.04 3.53
N THR A 141 -5.73 -8.49 3.04
CA THR A 141 -4.83 -9.18 2.10
C THR A 141 -4.29 -10.48 2.70
N LEU A 142 -3.83 -10.47 3.96
CA LEU A 142 -3.34 -11.67 4.65
C LEU A 142 -4.45 -12.71 4.84
N MET A 143 -5.66 -12.29 5.20
CA MET A 143 -6.82 -13.18 5.33
C MET A 143 -7.23 -13.81 3.99
N GLY A 144 -6.86 -13.20 2.86
CA GLY A 144 -7.10 -13.71 1.52
C GLY A 144 -6.08 -14.73 1.01
N ILE A 145 -5.09 -15.14 1.82
CA ILE A 145 -4.07 -16.12 1.39
C ILE A 145 -4.64 -17.54 1.30
N GLY A 146 -5.58 -17.90 2.21
CA GLY A 146 -6.07 -19.27 2.33
C GLY A 146 -5.08 -20.22 3.02
N ASP A 147 -5.58 -21.08 3.91
CA ASP A 147 -4.75 -21.93 4.77
C ASP A 147 -3.80 -22.82 3.98
N GLU A 148 -4.23 -23.32 2.83
CA GLU A 148 -3.47 -24.21 1.96
C GLU A 148 -2.33 -23.53 1.17
N HIS A 149 -2.26 -22.21 1.19
CA HIS A 149 -1.29 -21.47 0.38
C HIS A 149 -0.15 -20.85 1.18
N TRP A 150 -0.29 -20.75 2.50
CA TRP A 150 0.73 -20.14 3.34
C TRP A 150 2.12 -20.77 3.16
N ASP A 151 2.19 -22.08 2.97
CA ASP A 151 3.46 -22.82 2.80
C ASP A 151 4.21 -22.47 1.51
N LYS A 152 3.53 -21.91 0.54
CA LYS A 152 4.14 -21.45 -0.71
C LYS A 152 4.95 -20.16 -0.53
N ILE A 153 4.65 -19.35 0.50
CA ILE A 153 5.27 -18.04 0.73
C ILE A 153 6.49 -18.21 1.64
N LYS A 154 7.66 -17.70 1.22
CA LYS A 154 8.94 -17.86 1.91
C LYS A 154 9.32 -16.64 2.76
N SER A 155 9.03 -15.45 2.27
CA SER A 155 9.26 -14.23 3.02
C SER A 155 8.19 -13.17 2.71
N MET A 156 7.98 -12.28 3.66
CA MET A 156 7.05 -11.17 3.54
C MET A 156 7.69 -9.86 4.03
N VAL A 157 7.29 -8.78 3.39
CA VAL A 157 7.47 -7.41 3.89
C VAL A 157 6.08 -6.78 3.95
N ILE A 158 5.66 -6.38 5.13
CA ILE A 158 4.32 -5.85 5.37
C ILE A 158 4.46 -4.48 6.00
N GLU A 159 3.86 -3.45 5.39
CA GLU A 159 3.65 -2.18 6.05
C GLU A 159 2.40 -2.29 6.92
N VAL A 160 2.55 -2.14 8.22
CA VAL A 160 1.46 -2.33 9.19
C VAL A 160 1.06 -0.98 9.77
N HIS A 161 -0.17 -0.59 9.54
CA HIS A 161 -0.82 0.50 10.27
C HIS A 161 -1.33 -0.05 11.61
N ASP A 162 -0.61 0.26 12.70
CA ASP A 162 -0.91 -0.29 14.03
C ASP A 162 -2.09 0.44 14.70
N GLU A 163 -3.27 0.18 14.20
CA GLU A 163 -4.52 0.55 14.83
C GLU A 163 -5.01 -0.63 15.68
N ASP A 164 -5.36 -0.35 16.94
CA ASP A 164 -5.93 -1.34 17.88
C ASP A 164 -5.08 -2.61 18.08
N GLY A 165 -3.73 -2.48 18.03
CA GLY A 165 -2.80 -3.61 18.23
C GLY A 165 -2.68 -4.51 17.01
N ARG A 166 -2.87 -3.97 15.81
CA ARG A 166 -2.79 -4.70 14.54
C ARG A 166 -1.42 -5.35 14.33
N LEU A 167 -0.34 -4.66 14.73
CA LEU A 167 1.01 -5.20 14.60
C LEU A 167 1.18 -6.53 15.33
N ASP A 168 0.69 -6.63 16.57
CA ASP A 168 0.78 -7.88 17.33
C ASP A 168 -0.13 -8.98 16.76
N GLN A 169 -1.30 -8.62 16.22
CA GLN A 169 -2.18 -9.56 15.53
C GLN A 169 -1.50 -10.14 14.28
N VAL A 170 -0.88 -9.30 13.46
CA VAL A 170 -0.15 -9.73 12.26
C VAL A 170 1.03 -10.63 12.64
N LYS A 171 1.83 -10.24 13.63
CA LYS A 171 2.94 -11.05 14.13
C LYS A 171 2.49 -12.44 14.62
N HIS A 172 1.38 -12.50 15.34
CA HIS A 172 0.82 -13.75 15.81
C HIS A 172 0.34 -14.64 14.66
N LEU A 173 -0.38 -14.06 13.70
CA LEU A 173 -0.84 -14.75 12.49
C LEU A 173 0.34 -15.35 11.72
N LEU A 174 1.36 -14.55 11.43
CA LEU A 174 2.55 -15.02 10.73
C LEU A 174 3.29 -16.12 11.49
N GLY A 175 3.41 -15.96 12.82
CA GLY A 175 4.01 -16.98 13.68
C GLY A 175 3.27 -18.32 13.62
N SER A 176 1.92 -18.31 13.63
CA SER A 176 1.10 -19.52 13.52
C SER A 176 1.26 -20.24 12.17
N HIS A 177 1.63 -19.49 11.12
CA HIS A 177 1.90 -20.02 9.78
C HIS A 177 3.39 -20.26 9.51
N GLY A 178 4.26 -20.30 10.56
CA GLY A 178 5.64 -20.74 10.48
C GLY A 178 6.66 -19.66 10.10
N PHE A 179 6.28 -18.38 10.10
CA PHE A 179 7.23 -17.27 9.96
C PHE A 179 7.87 -17.00 11.33
N THR A 180 8.94 -17.73 11.64
CA THR A 180 9.56 -17.74 12.97
C THR A 180 10.53 -16.58 13.20
N ARG A 181 11.09 -16.04 12.12
CA ARG A 181 11.99 -14.89 12.19
C ARG A 181 11.24 -13.64 11.75
N GLN A 182 10.98 -12.73 12.70
CA GLN A 182 10.26 -11.49 12.47
C GLN A 182 11.08 -10.31 12.99
N VAL A 183 11.22 -9.26 12.16
CA VAL A 183 11.89 -8.01 12.51
C VAL A 183 10.93 -6.87 12.22
N VAL A 184 10.80 -5.94 13.16
CA VAL A 184 9.95 -4.75 13.03
C VAL A 184 10.85 -3.53 13.00
N GLU A 185 10.62 -2.67 12.02
CA GLU A 185 11.34 -1.41 11.86
C GLU A 185 10.34 -0.27 11.61
N GLN A 186 10.70 0.93 12.03
CA GLN A 186 10.01 2.15 11.61
C GLN A 186 10.92 2.93 10.68
N GLU A 187 10.35 3.60 9.68
CA GLU A 187 11.12 4.50 8.83
C GLU A 187 11.59 5.73 9.60
N GLU A 188 12.79 6.18 9.28
CA GLU A 188 13.36 7.40 9.85
C GLU A 188 12.46 8.61 9.53
N GLY A 189 12.03 9.30 10.58
CA GLY A 189 11.07 10.42 10.47
C GLY A 189 9.60 10.04 10.69
N LEU A 190 9.28 8.76 10.82
CA LEU A 190 7.94 8.25 11.12
C LEU A 190 7.80 7.69 12.55
N GLU A 191 8.74 7.99 13.46
CA GLU A 191 8.78 7.46 14.83
C GLU A 191 7.55 7.82 15.66
N ASN A 192 6.83 8.87 15.27
CA ASN A 192 5.58 9.31 15.90
C ASN A 192 4.32 8.81 15.16
N SER A 193 4.51 8.09 14.04
CA SER A 193 3.43 7.42 13.34
C SER A 193 3.18 6.03 13.95
N LYS A 194 2.03 5.45 13.65
CA LYS A 194 1.74 4.05 13.99
C LYS A 194 2.01 3.12 12.79
N MET A 195 2.96 3.50 11.92
CA MET A 195 3.35 2.74 10.75
C MET A 195 4.63 1.98 11.01
N TYR A 196 4.64 0.69 10.70
CA TYR A 196 5.75 -0.22 10.93
C TYR A 196 5.99 -1.10 9.72
N ASN A 197 7.25 -1.30 9.35
CA ASN A 197 7.65 -2.31 8.39
C ASN A 197 7.96 -3.62 9.13
N LEU A 198 7.20 -4.66 8.86
CA LEU A 198 7.39 -6.00 9.41
C LEU A 198 8.01 -6.91 8.35
N PHE A 199 9.21 -7.37 8.60
CA PHE A 199 9.94 -8.35 7.79
C PHE A 199 9.76 -9.73 8.41
N ALA A 200 9.29 -10.71 7.65
CA ALA A 200 9.01 -12.04 8.14
C ALA A 200 9.61 -13.11 7.22
N LEU A 201 10.31 -14.09 7.83
CA LEU A 201 10.91 -15.23 7.12
C LEU A 201 10.51 -16.54 7.80
N ARG A 202 10.37 -17.57 6.98
CA ARG A 202 10.23 -18.97 7.42
C ARG A 202 11.57 -19.57 7.81
#